data_9b878384ad1c6b0a7298d75761c091f5
#
_entry.id   9b878384ad1c6b0a7298d75761c091f5
#
_cell.length_a   1.000
_cell.length_b   1.000
_cell.length_c   1.000
_cell.angle_alpha   90.00
_cell.angle_beta   90.00
_cell.angle_gamma   90.00
#
_symmetry.space_group_name_H-M   'P 1'
#
loop_
_entity.id
_entity.type
_entity.pdbx_description
1 polymer ?
#
loop_
_entity_poly.entity_id
_entity_poly.type
_entity_poly.pdbx_seq_one_letter_code
_entity_poly.pdbx_strand_id
1 'polypeptide(L)'
;MTSSDSTSFEQGFSLHTTRARDERASQTLLITLQSKVLASLSDLIKTLFSHTDDAFFEHAESAQSNNEQNLFFEAMRELRLHAHDVDSRFRELMATEFDRLQAGEMDRPRRAETEGLALVDKDKVEIDVAVGNMRARLRTQYPDLLLHLARRLNHYLEIDWLNEGNTPLGPDKLVDHFVEAAAQLQLPLKVRLMVYKYFERHVIDN
;
A
#
# COMPACT_ATOMS: atom_id res chain seq x y z
N MET A 1 18.14 -40.00 -47.29
CA MET A 1 18.22 -39.80 -45.83
C MET A 1 18.71 -38.38 -45.59
N THR A 2 17.83 -37.38 -45.52
CA THR A 2 18.10 -36.00 -45.04
C THR A 2 16.80 -35.21 -45.12
N SER A 3 15.90 -35.31 -44.11
CA SER A 3 14.72 -34.43 -44.04
C SER A 3 14.14 -34.28 -42.63
N SER A 4 14.90 -34.65 -41.59
CA SER A 4 14.37 -34.61 -40.22
C SER A 4 14.94 -33.49 -39.33
N ASP A 5 15.94 -32.73 -39.77
CA ASP A 5 16.63 -31.74 -38.89
C ASP A 5 16.10 -30.31 -39.01
N SER A 6 15.38 -29.96 -40.08
CA SER A 6 14.90 -28.59 -40.30
C SER A 6 13.66 -28.21 -39.43
N THR A 7 12.83 -29.20 -39.09
CA THR A 7 11.57 -28.97 -38.33
C THR A 7 11.80 -28.70 -36.85
N SER A 8 12.85 -29.26 -36.25
CA SER A 8 13.18 -29.03 -34.83
C SER A 8 13.74 -27.63 -34.57
N PHE A 9 14.45 -27.06 -35.56
CA PHE A 9 15.07 -25.72 -35.44
C PHE A 9 14.02 -24.60 -35.56
N GLU A 10 13.05 -24.74 -36.43
CA GLU A 10 11.96 -23.77 -36.61
C GLU A 10 10.99 -23.77 -35.40
N GLN A 11 10.71 -24.93 -34.81
CA GLN A 11 9.86 -25.03 -33.62
C GLN A 11 10.53 -24.42 -32.39
N GLY A 12 11.84 -24.61 -32.21
CA GLY A 12 12.59 -23.97 -31.09
C GLY A 12 12.63 -22.45 -31.21
N PHE A 13 12.84 -21.92 -32.42
CA PHE A 13 12.89 -20.47 -32.65
C PHE A 13 11.51 -19.81 -32.48
N SER A 14 10.43 -20.47 -32.91
CA SER A 14 9.05 -19.98 -32.71
C SER A 14 8.65 -19.92 -31.24
N LEU A 15 9.01 -20.93 -30.44
CA LEU A 15 8.72 -20.96 -29.01
C LEU A 15 9.49 -19.89 -28.23
N HIS A 16 10.74 -19.63 -28.55
CA HIS A 16 11.55 -18.58 -27.94
C HIS A 16 11.03 -17.18 -28.25
N THR A 17 10.59 -16.94 -29.50
CA THR A 17 10.02 -15.63 -29.87
C THR A 17 8.66 -15.37 -29.25
N THR A 18 7.82 -16.39 -29.09
CA THR A 18 6.52 -16.28 -28.41
C THR A 18 6.72 -15.98 -26.93
N ARG A 19 7.58 -16.72 -26.24
CA ARG A 19 7.87 -16.51 -24.82
C ARG A 19 8.44 -15.12 -24.53
N ALA A 20 9.40 -14.66 -25.32
CA ALA A 20 9.96 -13.31 -25.19
C ALA A 20 8.93 -12.19 -25.46
N ARG A 21 7.92 -12.45 -26.29
CA ARG A 21 6.81 -11.53 -26.55
C ARG A 21 5.85 -11.49 -25.36
N ASP A 22 5.54 -12.63 -24.76
CA ASP A 22 4.65 -12.75 -23.61
C ASP A 22 5.29 -12.13 -22.35
N GLU A 23 6.59 -12.33 -22.12
CA GLU A 23 7.35 -11.68 -21.05
C GLU A 23 7.34 -10.14 -21.17
N ARG A 24 7.51 -9.60 -22.38
CA ARG A 24 7.41 -8.14 -22.62
C ARG A 24 6.00 -7.62 -22.40
N ALA A 25 4.98 -8.36 -22.79
CA ALA A 25 3.59 -7.99 -22.59
C ALA A 25 3.26 -7.95 -21.10
N SER A 26 3.71 -8.93 -20.33
CA SER A 26 3.53 -9.01 -18.86
C SER A 26 4.25 -7.86 -18.14
N GLN A 27 5.48 -7.53 -18.54
CA GLN A 27 6.22 -6.38 -18.00
C GLN A 27 5.51 -5.05 -18.30
N THR A 28 5.05 -4.86 -19.53
CA THR A 28 4.33 -3.64 -19.93
C THR A 28 3.02 -3.49 -19.14
N LEU A 29 2.31 -4.59 -18.91
CA LEU A 29 1.10 -4.61 -18.10
C LEU A 29 1.40 -4.21 -16.65
N LEU A 30 2.45 -4.78 -16.05
CA LEU A 30 2.82 -4.48 -14.66
C LEU A 30 3.22 -3.01 -14.48
N ILE A 31 4.01 -2.46 -15.39
CA ILE A 31 4.39 -1.03 -15.37
C ILE A 31 3.15 -0.14 -15.52
N THR A 32 2.23 -0.50 -16.41
CA THR A 32 0.99 0.24 -16.61
C THR A 32 0.10 0.17 -15.37
N LEU A 33 -0.02 -1.00 -14.75
CA LEU A 33 -0.76 -1.19 -13.50
C LEU A 33 -0.15 -0.38 -12.38
N GLN A 34 1.16 -0.47 -12.16
CA GLN A 34 1.90 0.33 -11.16
C GLN A 34 1.62 1.82 -11.34
N SER A 35 1.80 2.35 -12.56
CA SER A 35 1.57 3.77 -12.85
C SER A 35 0.14 4.22 -12.52
N LYS A 36 -0.87 3.44 -12.91
CA LYS A 36 -2.27 3.75 -12.62
C LYS A 36 -2.59 3.68 -11.14
N VAL A 37 -2.09 2.65 -10.45
CA VAL A 37 -2.29 2.49 -9.01
C VAL A 37 -1.66 3.66 -8.25
N LEU A 38 -0.40 4.01 -8.54
CA LEU A 38 0.28 5.11 -7.88
C LEU A 38 -0.40 6.46 -8.12
N ALA A 39 -0.92 6.70 -9.33
CA ALA A 39 -1.70 7.91 -9.62
C ALA A 39 -3.01 7.94 -8.81
N SER A 40 -3.77 6.85 -8.78
CA SER A 40 -5.00 6.76 -8.00
C SER A 40 -4.75 6.91 -6.50
N LEU A 41 -3.72 6.27 -5.95
CA LEU A 41 -3.35 6.41 -4.54
C LEU A 41 -2.96 7.87 -4.21
N SER A 42 -2.21 8.55 -5.07
CA SER A 42 -1.89 9.97 -4.87
C SER A 42 -3.15 10.85 -4.80
N ASP A 43 -4.13 10.62 -5.67
CA ASP A 43 -5.36 11.39 -5.66
C ASP A 43 -6.21 11.09 -4.41
N LEU A 44 -6.24 9.85 -3.96
CA LEU A 44 -6.88 9.46 -2.69
C LEU A 44 -6.18 10.08 -1.48
N ILE A 45 -4.86 10.14 -1.45
CA ILE A 45 -4.10 10.80 -0.38
C ILE A 45 -4.36 12.31 -0.35
N LYS A 46 -4.44 12.98 -1.49
CA LYS A 46 -4.83 14.40 -1.55
C LYS A 46 -6.23 14.63 -1.00
N THR A 47 -7.17 13.77 -1.38
CA THR A 47 -8.55 13.78 -0.88
C THR A 47 -8.59 13.56 0.63
N LEU A 48 -7.84 12.59 1.14
CA LEU A 48 -7.66 12.34 2.57
C LEU A 48 -7.23 13.59 3.31
N PHE A 49 -6.15 14.25 2.86
CA PHE A 49 -5.63 15.43 3.54
C PHE A 49 -6.61 16.61 3.49
N SER A 50 -7.31 16.81 2.37
CA SER A 50 -8.36 17.83 2.29
C SER A 50 -9.47 17.60 3.30
N HIS A 51 -10.02 16.39 3.36
CA HIS A 51 -11.08 16.05 4.33
C HIS A 51 -10.59 16.07 5.78
N THR A 52 -9.33 15.70 6.02
CA THR A 52 -8.76 15.75 7.35
C THR A 52 -8.59 17.19 7.82
N ASP A 53 -8.17 18.09 6.93
CA ASP A 53 -8.05 19.52 7.22
C ASP A 53 -9.41 20.13 7.60
N ASP A 54 -10.44 19.87 6.80
CA ASP A 54 -11.81 20.33 7.09
C ASP A 54 -12.33 19.78 8.42
N ALA A 55 -12.13 18.50 8.69
CA ALA A 55 -12.55 17.88 9.95
C ALA A 55 -11.81 18.44 11.15
N PHE A 56 -10.51 18.72 11.03
CA PHE A 56 -9.75 19.34 12.11
C PHE A 56 -10.18 20.80 12.38
N PHE A 57 -10.57 21.51 11.33
CA PHE A 57 -11.17 22.83 11.48
C PHE A 57 -12.48 22.77 12.28
N GLU A 58 -13.38 21.84 11.95
CA GLU A 58 -14.62 21.63 12.69
C GLU A 58 -14.37 21.25 14.15
N HIS A 59 -13.36 20.41 14.42
CA HIS A 59 -12.96 20.07 15.78
C HIS A 59 -12.39 21.26 16.53
N ALA A 60 -11.62 22.14 15.89
CA ALA A 60 -11.11 23.35 16.48
C ALA A 60 -12.24 24.35 16.82
N GLU A 61 -13.24 24.48 15.95
CA GLU A 61 -14.40 25.36 16.20
C GLU A 61 -15.29 24.85 17.35
N SER A 62 -15.44 23.53 17.46
CA SER A 62 -16.25 22.89 18.51
C SER A 62 -15.49 22.61 19.81
N ALA A 63 -14.20 22.97 19.88
CA ALA A 63 -13.35 22.71 21.03
C ALA A 63 -13.84 23.42 22.29
N GLN A 64 -13.83 22.72 23.41
CA GLN A 64 -14.28 23.26 24.71
C GLN A 64 -13.19 24.02 25.48
N SER A 65 -11.96 24.00 24.97
CA SER A 65 -10.82 24.70 25.57
C SER A 65 -9.86 25.23 24.50
N ASN A 66 -9.16 26.33 24.86
CA ASN A 66 -8.11 26.90 24.00
C ASN A 66 -6.99 25.89 23.70
N ASN A 67 -6.68 24.99 24.64
CA ASN A 67 -5.66 23.98 24.43
C ASN A 67 -6.08 22.96 23.36
N GLU A 68 -7.34 22.54 23.37
CA GLU A 68 -7.88 21.62 22.37
C GLU A 68 -8.01 22.30 21.00
N GLN A 69 -8.44 23.55 20.97
CA GLN A 69 -8.49 24.35 19.75
C GLN A 69 -7.10 24.49 19.11
N ASN A 70 -6.10 24.86 19.91
CA ASN A 70 -4.72 24.99 19.43
C ASN A 70 -4.16 23.67 18.92
N LEU A 71 -4.47 22.55 19.60
CA LEU A 71 -4.07 21.21 19.18
C LEU A 71 -4.48 20.93 17.72
N PHE A 72 -5.72 21.24 17.36
CA PHE A 72 -6.21 20.98 15.99
C PHE A 72 -5.66 21.99 15.00
N PHE A 73 -5.46 23.26 15.34
CA PHE A 73 -4.83 24.22 14.45
C PHE A 73 -3.35 23.89 14.18
N GLU A 74 -2.61 23.44 15.18
CA GLU A 74 -1.24 22.94 15.00
C GLU A 74 -1.21 21.69 14.12
N ALA A 75 -2.15 20.78 14.33
CA ALA A 75 -2.28 19.59 13.50
C ALA A 75 -2.60 19.92 12.01
N MET A 76 -3.51 20.86 11.77
CA MET A 76 -3.79 21.35 10.40
C MET A 76 -2.54 21.95 9.76
N ARG A 77 -1.79 22.75 10.50
CA ARG A 77 -0.55 23.33 10.02
C ARG A 77 0.47 22.25 9.67
N GLU A 78 0.65 21.25 10.53
CA GLU A 78 1.55 20.13 10.32
C GLU A 78 1.18 19.33 9.08
N LEU A 79 -0.11 19.00 8.90
CA LEU A 79 -0.62 18.32 7.71
C LEU A 79 -0.35 19.11 6.43
N ARG A 80 -0.67 20.40 6.41
CA ARG A 80 -0.47 21.25 5.22
C ARG A 80 1.01 21.38 4.82
N LEU A 81 1.91 21.41 5.79
CA LEU A 81 3.35 21.49 5.54
C LEU A 81 3.91 20.19 4.97
N HIS A 82 3.43 19.05 5.41
CA HIS A 82 4.02 17.74 5.11
C HIS A 82 3.16 16.83 4.22
N ALA A 83 1.97 17.29 3.77
CA ALA A 83 1.09 16.49 2.92
C ALA A 83 1.79 15.94 1.67
N HIS A 84 2.61 16.77 1.02
CA HIS A 84 3.38 16.37 -0.17
C HIS A 84 4.45 15.32 0.15
N ASP A 85 5.12 15.46 1.27
CA ASP A 85 6.19 14.55 1.69
C ASP A 85 5.60 13.18 2.04
N VAL A 86 4.44 13.16 2.72
CA VAL A 86 3.71 11.92 3.02
C VAL A 86 3.24 11.23 1.74
N ASP A 87 2.63 11.96 0.79
CA ASP A 87 2.22 11.41 -0.51
C ASP A 87 3.42 10.84 -1.27
N SER A 88 4.51 11.58 -1.35
CA SER A 88 5.72 11.16 -2.05
C SER A 88 6.32 9.91 -1.43
N ARG A 89 6.45 9.86 -0.09
CA ARG A 89 6.98 8.69 0.62
C ARG A 89 6.07 7.48 0.49
N PHE A 90 4.77 7.65 0.60
CA PHE A 90 3.80 6.56 0.42
C PHE A 90 3.89 5.96 -0.98
N ARG A 91 3.93 6.79 -2.03
CA ARG A 91 4.08 6.31 -3.41
C ARG A 91 5.42 5.61 -3.65
N GLU A 92 6.51 6.09 -3.07
CA GLU A 92 7.83 5.45 -3.15
C GLU A 92 7.81 4.05 -2.55
N LEU A 93 7.24 3.91 -1.35
CA LEU A 93 7.09 2.61 -0.69
C LEU A 93 6.22 1.65 -1.50
N MET A 94 5.10 2.14 -2.01
CA MET A 94 4.22 1.33 -2.86
C MET A 94 4.89 0.95 -4.18
N ALA A 95 5.66 1.84 -4.80
CA ALA A 95 6.42 1.53 -6.01
C ALA A 95 7.44 0.41 -5.75
N THR A 96 8.14 0.46 -4.62
CA THR A 96 9.09 -0.58 -4.21
C THR A 96 8.45 -1.97 -4.12
N GLU A 97 7.18 -2.09 -3.69
CA GLU A 97 6.48 -3.37 -3.66
C GLU A 97 6.22 -3.92 -5.07
N PHE A 98 5.92 -3.06 -6.03
CA PHE A 98 5.80 -3.48 -7.43
C PHE A 98 7.14 -3.89 -8.04
N ASP A 99 8.22 -3.18 -7.70
CA ASP A 99 9.56 -3.53 -8.16
C ASP A 99 10.00 -4.89 -7.58
N ARG A 100 9.70 -5.16 -6.31
CA ARG A 100 9.91 -6.48 -5.68
C ARG A 100 9.09 -7.58 -6.33
N LEU A 101 7.84 -7.29 -6.69
CA LEU A 101 7.01 -8.23 -7.45
C LEU A 101 7.66 -8.58 -8.80
N GLN A 102 8.14 -7.58 -9.51
CA GLN A 102 8.81 -7.77 -10.80
C GLN A 102 10.13 -8.56 -10.66
N ALA A 103 10.86 -8.35 -9.56
CA ALA A 103 12.09 -9.08 -9.26
C ALA A 103 11.84 -10.50 -8.72
N GLY A 104 10.60 -10.86 -8.39
CA GLY A 104 10.28 -12.13 -7.73
C GLY A 104 10.70 -12.20 -6.24
N GLU A 105 10.96 -11.05 -5.64
CA GLU A 105 11.51 -10.90 -4.28
C GLU A 105 10.44 -10.56 -3.22
N MET A 106 9.16 -10.88 -3.49
CA MET A 106 8.11 -10.64 -2.52
C MET A 106 8.28 -11.55 -1.30
N ASP A 107 8.32 -10.94 -0.14
CA ASP A 107 8.45 -11.65 1.14
C ASP A 107 7.34 -12.70 1.31
N ARG A 108 7.74 -13.95 1.55
CA ARG A 108 6.84 -14.93 2.17
C ARG A 108 6.40 -14.34 3.51
N PRO A 109 5.11 -14.49 3.90
CA PRO A 109 4.60 -13.87 5.11
C PRO A 109 5.56 -14.14 6.29
N ARG A 110 6.26 -13.09 6.71
CA ARG A 110 7.14 -13.15 7.88
C ARG A 110 6.22 -13.43 9.07
N ARG A 111 6.42 -14.57 9.69
CA ARG A 111 5.89 -14.82 11.03
C ARG A 111 6.40 -13.66 11.89
N ALA A 112 5.48 -12.91 12.48
CA ALA A 112 5.82 -11.83 13.40
C ALA A 112 6.82 -12.42 14.43
N GLU A 113 8.07 -11.96 14.34
CA GLU A 113 9.03 -12.21 15.41
C GLU A 113 8.46 -11.45 16.61
N THR A 114 8.13 -12.16 17.66
CA THR A 114 7.81 -11.60 18.96
C THR A 114 9.05 -10.85 19.44
N GLU A 115 9.09 -9.55 19.19
CA GLU A 115 10.07 -8.67 19.81
C GLU A 115 10.00 -8.90 21.31
N GLY A 116 11.14 -9.19 21.91
CA GLY A 116 11.26 -9.46 23.33
C GLY A 116 10.66 -8.32 24.17
N LEU A 117 10.22 -8.64 25.37
CA LEU A 117 9.64 -7.75 26.39
C LEU A 117 10.56 -6.52 26.65
N ALA A 118 10.49 -5.54 25.79
CA ALA A 118 11.00 -4.19 26.04
C ALA A 118 9.88 -3.37 26.67
N LEU A 119 10.24 -2.38 27.48
CA LEU A 119 9.28 -1.40 28.02
C LEU A 119 8.66 -0.69 26.82
N VAL A 120 7.46 -1.12 26.41
CA VAL A 120 6.80 -0.60 25.22
C VAL A 120 6.15 0.73 25.59
N ASP A 121 6.43 1.75 24.81
CA ASP A 121 5.76 3.05 24.91
C ASP A 121 4.24 2.85 24.74
N LYS A 122 3.45 3.40 25.68
CA LYS A 122 2.00 3.27 25.65
C LYS A 122 1.40 3.78 24.34
N ASP A 123 1.94 4.86 23.79
CA ASP A 123 1.49 5.46 22.53
C ASP A 123 1.74 4.49 21.36
N LYS A 124 2.89 3.77 21.38
CA LYS A 124 3.20 2.75 20.37
C LYS A 124 2.18 1.60 20.43
N VAL A 125 1.83 1.14 21.63
CA VAL A 125 0.82 0.07 21.78
C VAL A 125 -0.54 0.49 21.24
N GLU A 126 -0.99 1.71 21.51
CA GLU A 126 -2.28 2.20 21.00
C GLU A 126 -2.28 2.31 19.47
N ILE A 127 -1.18 2.75 18.88
CA ILE A 127 -1.01 2.76 17.42
C ILE A 127 -1.04 1.33 16.86
N ASP A 128 -0.26 0.41 17.43
CA ASP A 128 -0.18 -0.98 16.95
C ASP A 128 -1.54 -1.68 17.01
N VAL A 129 -2.33 -1.43 18.04
CA VAL A 129 -3.71 -1.95 18.18
C VAL A 129 -4.61 -1.35 17.09
N ALA A 130 -4.58 -0.04 16.88
CA ALA A 130 -5.40 0.63 15.87
C ALA A 130 -5.06 0.14 14.45
N VAL A 131 -3.78 0.07 14.15
CA VAL A 131 -3.25 -0.42 12.86
C VAL A 131 -3.59 -1.91 12.65
N GLY A 132 -3.44 -2.73 13.70
CA GLY A 132 -3.80 -4.15 13.67
C GLY A 132 -5.29 -4.37 13.38
N ASN A 133 -6.15 -3.59 14.02
CA ASN A 133 -7.60 -3.63 13.78
C ASN A 133 -7.95 -3.21 12.35
N MET A 134 -7.30 -2.19 11.81
CA MET A 134 -7.49 -1.74 10.44
C MET A 134 -7.12 -2.85 9.43
N ARG A 135 -5.94 -3.49 9.58
CA ARG A 135 -5.53 -4.62 8.74
C ARG A 135 -6.53 -5.78 8.80
N ALA A 136 -6.95 -6.17 10.03
CA ALA A 136 -7.90 -7.26 10.22
C ALA A 136 -9.25 -6.99 9.53
N ARG A 137 -9.74 -5.74 9.64
CA ARG A 137 -10.99 -5.33 9.01
C ARG A 137 -10.91 -5.39 7.49
N LEU A 138 -9.83 -4.90 6.90
CA LEU A 138 -9.61 -4.94 5.46
C LEU A 138 -9.56 -6.35 4.90
N ARG A 139 -8.87 -7.26 5.58
CA ARG A 139 -8.80 -8.67 5.18
C ARG A 139 -10.18 -9.34 5.17
N THR A 140 -11.07 -8.94 6.09
CA THR A 140 -12.43 -9.49 6.19
C THR A 140 -13.42 -8.83 5.26
N GLN A 141 -13.18 -7.58 4.87
CA GLN A 141 -14.09 -6.80 4.03
C GLN A 141 -13.94 -7.13 2.54
N TYR A 142 -12.73 -7.41 2.07
CA TYR A 142 -12.42 -7.59 0.65
C TYR A 142 -11.73 -8.93 0.29
N PRO A 143 -12.10 -10.08 0.88
CA PRO A 143 -11.39 -11.34 0.67
C PRO A 143 -11.44 -11.79 -0.80
N ASP A 144 -12.61 -11.72 -1.44
CA ASP A 144 -12.77 -12.14 -2.83
C ASP A 144 -12.00 -11.25 -3.80
N LEU A 145 -11.97 -9.94 -3.55
CA LEU A 145 -11.25 -8.99 -4.38
C LEU A 145 -9.74 -9.28 -4.34
N LEU A 146 -9.19 -9.48 -3.15
CA LEU A 146 -7.77 -9.79 -2.95
C LEU A 146 -7.39 -11.13 -3.57
N LEU A 147 -8.23 -12.15 -3.42
CA LEU A 147 -8.03 -13.46 -4.04
C LEU A 147 -8.03 -13.37 -5.57
N HIS A 148 -8.99 -12.63 -6.14
CA HIS A 148 -9.06 -12.43 -7.59
C HIS A 148 -7.88 -11.63 -8.11
N LEU A 149 -7.40 -10.62 -7.37
CA LEU A 149 -6.22 -9.86 -7.72
C LEU A 149 -4.98 -10.77 -7.75
N ALA A 150 -4.76 -11.54 -6.69
CA ALA A 150 -3.63 -12.47 -6.60
C ALA A 150 -3.65 -13.49 -7.76
N ARG A 151 -4.81 -14.10 -8.06
CA ARG A 151 -4.96 -15.06 -9.15
C ARG A 151 -4.67 -14.44 -10.52
N ARG A 152 -5.16 -13.22 -10.77
CA ARG A 152 -4.89 -12.52 -12.04
C ARG A 152 -3.41 -12.18 -12.19
N LEU A 153 -2.77 -11.65 -11.13
CA LEU A 153 -1.34 -11.37 -11.17
C LEU A 153 -0.52 -12.65 -11.37
N ASN A 154 -0.84 -13.74 -10.68
CA ASN A 154 -0.19 -15.03 -10.87
C ASN A 154 -0.30 -15.50 -12.33
N HIS A 155 -1.50 -15.38 -12.91
CA HIS A 155 -1.70 -15.79 -14.31
C HIS A 155 -0.90 -14.94 -15.30
N TYR A 156 -0.92 -13.61 -15.16
CA TYR A 156 -0.25 -12.71 -16.08
C TYR A 156 1.28 -12.69 -15.95
N LEU A 157 1.78 -12.95 -14.74
CA LEU A 157 3.22 -12.99 -14.47
C LEU A 157 3.81 -14.40 -14.56
N GLU A 158 2.99 -15.41 -14.87
CA GLU A 158 3.36 -16.83 -14.90
C GLU A 158 4.02 -17.31 -13.60
N ILE A 159 3.48 -16.86 -12.46
CA ILE A 159 3.90 -17.23 -11.11
C ILE A 159 2.75 -17.89 -10.34
N ASP A 160 3.03 -18.56 -9.24
CA ASP A 160 2.04 -19.31 -8.44
C ASP A 160 2.08 -19.02 -6.93
N TRP A 161 2.91 -18.05 -6.51
CA TRP A 161 3.20 -17.80 -5.10
C TRP A 161 2.51 -16.56 -4.52
N LEU A 162 1.87 -15.72 -5.34
CA LEU A 162 1.05 -14.61 -4.82
C LEU A 162 -0.24 -15.12 -4.21
N ASN A 163 -0.58 -14.54 -3.08
CA ASN A 163 -1.82 -14.74 -2.34
C ASN A 163 -2.35 -13.40 -1.78
N GLU A 164 -3.46 -13.41 -1.09
CA GLU A 164 -4.13 -12.23 -0.55
C GLU A 164 -3.24 -11.43 0.42
N GLY A 165 -2.29 -12.08 1.10
CA GLY A 165 -1.43 -11.47 2.12
C GLY A 165 -0.13 -10.88 1.57
N ASN A 166 0.32 -11.31 0.39
CA ASN A 166 1.62 -10.87 -0.15
C ASN A 166 1.54 -10.10 -1.47
N THR A 167 0.35 -9.75 -1.96
CA THR A 167 0.21 -8.87 -3.12
C THR A 167 0.70 -7.46 -2.80
N PRO A 168 1.22 -6.69 -3.76
CA PRO A 168 1.63 -5.30 -3.56
C PRO A 168 0.52 -4.41 -3.01
N LEU A 169 -0.74 -4.72 -3.32
CA LEU A 169 -1.94 -4.02 -2.87
C LEU A 169 -2.63 -4.72 -1.69
N GLY A 170 -1.93 -5.66 -1.05
CA GLY A 170 -2.45 -6.32 0.14
C GLY A 170 -2.69 -5.33 1.29
N PRO A 171 -3.69 -5.59 2.15
CA PRO A 171 -4.05 -4.70 3.25
C PRO A 171 -2.88 -4.32 4.15
N ASP A 172 -2.01 -5.27 4.44
CA ASP A 172 -0.84 -5.04 5.28
C ASP A 172 0.11 -4.03 4.65
N LYS A 173 0.38 -4.19 3.35
CA LYS A 173 1.29 -3.29 2.62
C LYS A 173 0.73 -1.86 2.55
N LEU A 174 -0.54 -1.72 2.20
CA LEU A 174 -1.20 -0.41 2.14
C LEU A 174 -1.17 0.31 3.49
N VAL A 175 -1.53 -0.40 4.57
CA VAL A 175 -1.57 0.19 5.91
C VAL A 175 -0.17 0.48 6.43
N ASP A 176 0.77 -0.47 6.31
CA ASP A 176 2.14 -0.31 6.82
C ASP A 176 2.86 0.84 6.13
N HIS A 177 2.75 0.94 4.83
CA HIS A 177 3.40 2.00 4.07
C HIS A 177 2.79 3.37 4.34
N PHE A 178 1.47 3.45 4.56
CA PHE A 178 0.87 4.70 4.99
C PHE A 178 1.32 5.10 6.40
N VAL A 179 1.34 4.17 7.35
CA VAL A 179 1.82 4.42 8.72
C VAL A 179 3.29 4.87 8.70
N GLU A 180 4.14 4.22 7.90
CA GLU A 180 5.54 4.61 7.72
C GLU A 180 5.66 6.01 7.10
N ALA A 181 4.92 6.29 6.04
CA ALA A 181 4.94 7.59 5.39
C ALA A 181 4.45 8.71 6.31
N ALA A 182 3.41 8.45 7.11
CA ALA A 182 2.85 9.40 8.07
C ALA A 182 3.68 9.54 9.36
N ALA A 183 4.68 8.70 9.60
CA ALA A 183 5.52 8.74 10.80
C ALA A 183 6.33 10.05 10.91
N GLN A 184 6.58 10.73 9.80
CA GLN A 184 7.24 12.04 9.78
C GLN A 184 6.37 13.17 10.35
N LEU A 185 5.04 12.98 10.44
CA LEU A 185 4.13 13.97 11.01
C LEU A 185 4.31 14.04 12.52
N GLN A 186 4.62 15.23 13.03
CA GLN A 186 4.76 15.47 14.46
C GLN A 186 3.40 15.71 15.11
N LEU A 187 2.55 14.69 15.09
CA LEU A 187 1.20 14.75 15.63
C LEU A 187 1.10 14.06 16.99
N PRO A 188 0.40 14.65 17.97
CA PRO A 188 0.02 13.96 19.18
C PRO A 188 -0.81 12.70 18.90
N LEU A 189 -0.71 11.70 19.77
CA LEU A 189 -1.35 10.38 19.58
C LEU A 189 -2.83 10.47 19.16
N LYS A 190 -3.63 11.27 19.88
CA LYS A 190 -5.07 11.46 19.58
C LYS A 190 -5.30 11.85 18.12
N VAL A 191 -4.55 12.83 17.64
CA VAL A 191 -4.68 13.36 16.28
C VAL A 191 -4.14 12.37 15.25
N ARG A 192 -3.03 11.70 15.53
CA ARG A 192 -2.44 10.67 14.66
C ARG A 192 -3.41 9.51 14.43
N LEU A 193 -4.08 9.03 15.47
CA LEU A 193 -5.11 7.99 15.34
C LEU A 193 -6.31 8.46 14.51
N MET A 194 -6.67 9.75 14.58
CA MET A 194 -7.70 10.33 13.72
C MET A 194 -7.26 10.31 12.24
N VAL A 195 -6.02 10.68 11.93
CA VAL A 195 -5.47 10.60 10.57
C VAL A 195 -5.54 9.17 10.02
N TYR A 196 -5.18 8.15 10.83
CA TYR A 196 -5.28 6.75 10.41
C TYR A 196 -6.73 6.32 10.17
N LYS A 197 -7.67 6.78 10.98
CA LYS A 197 -9.10 6.52 10.76
C LYS A 197 -9.63 7.18 9.48
N TYR A 198 -9.16 8.39 9.16
CA TYR A 198 -9.51 9.05 7.90
C TYR A 198 -8.85 8.37 6.71
N PHE A 199 -7.63 7.83 6.84
CA PHE A 199 -7.02 7.00 5.81
C PHE A 199 -7.87 5.77 5.50
N GLU A 200 -8.31 5.04 6.52
CA GLU A 200 -9.22 3.93 6.35
C GLU A 200 -10.46 4.35 5.57
N ARG A 201 -11.11 5.43 5.98
CA ARG A 201 -12.38 5.89 5.40
C ARG A 201 -12.25 6.44 3.97
N HIS A 202 -11.20 7.16 3.66
CA HIS A 202 -11.08 7.93 2.41
C HIS A 202 -10.15 7.29 1.38
N VAL A 203 -9.30 6.36 1.77
CA VAL A 203 -8.36 5.69 0.86
C VAL A 203 -8.75 4.24 0.65
N ILE A 204 -9.21 3.57 1.69
CA ILE A 204 -9.45 2.14 1.65
C ILE A 204 -10.91 1.80 1.35
N ASP A 205 -11.85 2.51 1.96
CA ASP A 205 -13.30 2.26 1.80
C ASP A 205 -13.87 2.96 0.54
N ASN A 206 -13.06 3.67 -0.25
CA ASN A 206 -13.45 4.41 -1.45
C ASN A 206 -13.03 3.69 -2.73
#